data_325d15e8f822c4c8816fb5ecc3eb47ae
#
_entry.id   325d15e8f822c4c8816fb5ecc3eb47ae
#
_cell.length_a   1.000
_cell.length_b   1.000
_cell.length_c   1.000
_cell.angle_alpha   90.00
_cell.angle_beta   90.00
_cell.angle_gamma   90.00
#
_symmetry.space_group_name_H-M   'P 1'
#
loop_
_entity.id
_entity.type
_entity.pdbx_description
1 polymer ?
#
loop_
_entity_poly.entity_id
_entity_poly.type
_entity_poly.pdbx_seq_one_letter_code
_entity_poly.pdbx_strand_id
1 'polypeptide(L)'
;MNFIDAHYLVGTDYWLSENLPQRPHKEYLEEFNKIKNYGMDNKALIYPFPSSKDRKYTEENKTIYELYKKNYNLIPVFALNINYDECFLEVERYLKKCNKAGIVIWPILCNIDVGRIEENKEFKEFSKKNDFFIYIHTAALNEKDIGRVQKLGNYGPQDAINFARAFPNKKFIMGHLLRASVKALEMAKQMDNVVIETSGISGHLRWFENNQNVFPAYDAFQYSNMEATQILEDLINNKGMADKIVFGSSYPFSCWWDYKLIDEINLINALNIKDEIKNKILYEFNNTYAEYTKFFKFVIEKENLYEM
;
A
#
# COMPACT_ATOMS: atom_id res chain seq x y z
N MET A 1 -7.64 -12.88 17.03
CA MET A 1 -6.42 -12.49 16.34
C MET A 1 -6.69 -11.15 15.66
N ASN A 2 -6.03 -10.06 16.07
CA ASN A 2 -6.27 -8.74 15.47
C ASN A 2 -5.31 -8.53 14.30
N PHE A 3 -5.67 -7.80 13.27
CA PHE A 3 -4.75 -7.43 12.20
C PHE A 3 -4.98 -5.99 11.73
N ILE A 4 -3.98 -5.42 11.10
CA ILE A 4 -4.09 -4.15 10.39
C ILE A 4 -3.72 -4.42 8.94
N ASP A 5 -4.68 -4.25 8.05
CA ASP A 5 -4.45 -4.36 6.62
C ASP A 5 -3.92 -3.02 6.08
N ALA A 6 -2.67 -3.00 5.68
CA ALA A 6 -2.03 -1.80 5.12
C ALA A 6 -2.42 -1.52 3.67
N HIS A 7 -3.21 -2.39 3.02
CA HIS A 7 -3.60 -2.19 1.63
C HIS A 7 -4.97 -2.84 1.31
N TYR A 8 -6.05 -2.14 1.59
CA TYR A 8 -7.42 -2.58 1.32
C TYR A 8 -8.10 -1.66 0.32
N LEU A 9 -8.43 -2.17 -0.85
CA LEU A 9 -9.00 -1.38 -1.94
C LEU A 9 -10.53 -1.29 -1.83
N VAL A 10 -11.07 -0.12 -2.09
CA VAL A 10 -12.52 0.11 -2.13
C VAL A 10 -12.87 0.94 -3.36
N GLY A 11 -14.05 0.70 -3.91
CA GLY A 11 -14.53 1.47 -5.05
C GLY A 11 -14.82 0.63 -6.27
N THR A 12 -14.94 1.29 -7.40
CA THR A 12 -15.17 0.67 -8.70
C THR A 12 -13.88 0.71 -9.50
N ASP A 13 -13.51 -0.43 -10.06
CA ASP A 13 -12.45 -0.49 -11.05
C ASP A 13 -13.02 -0.17 -12.43
N TYR A 14 -12.57 0.93 -13.03
CA TYR A 14 -13.05 1.38 -14.34
C TYR A 14 -12.27 0.82 -15.52
N TRP A 15 -11.08 0.24 -15.27
CA TRP A 15 -10.20 -0.16 -16.37
C TRP A 15 -10.02 -1.66 -16.52
N LEU A 16 -10.20 -2.36 -15.45
CA LEU A 16 -10.06 -3.82 -15.39
C LEU A 16 -11.42 -4.50 -15.45
N SER A 17 -12.50 -3.69 -15.43
CA SER A 17 -13.89 -4.11 -15.25
C SER A 17 -14.47 -5.00 -16.34
N GLU A 18 -13.82 -5.11 -17.51
CA GLU A 18 -14.28 -6.06 -18.54
C GLU A 18 -14.11 -7.52 -18.12
N ASN A 19 -13.28 -7.81 -17.12
CA ASN A 19 -12.94 -9.17 -16.70
C ASN A 19 -13.03 -9.43 -15.19
N LEU A 20 -13.29 -8.39 -14.37
CA LEU A 20 -13.45 -8.55 -12.92
C LEU A 20 -14.92 -8.56 -12.54
N PRO A 21 -15.34 -9.47 -11.67
CA PRO A 21 -16.64 -9.33 -11.02
C PRO A 21 -16.62 -8.04 -10.20
N GLN A 22 -17.35 -7.03 -10.65
CA GLN A 22 -17.59 -5.83 -9.86
C GLN A 22 -18.34 -6.26 -8.59
N ARG A 23 -17.66 -6.27 -7.47
CA ARG A 23 -18.32 -6.48 -6.20
C ARG A 23 -18.68 -5.12 -5.60
N PRO A 24 -19.93 -4.91 -5.17
CA PRO A 24 -20.32 -3.70 -4.47
C PRO A 24 -19.48 -3.51 -3.19
N HIS A 25 -19.13 -2.26 -2.83
CA HIS A 25 -18.43 -1.95 -1.59
C HIS A 25 -19.00 -2.66 -0.35
N LYS A 26 -20.32 -2.85 -0.34
CA LYS A 26 -21.01 -3.52 0.75
C LYS A 26 -20.47 -4.94 0.98
N GLU A 27 -20.19 -5.69 -0.07
CA GLU A 27 -19.68 -7.07 0.05
C GLU A 27 -18.28 -7.09 0.63
N TYR A 28 -17.42 -6.13 0.28
CA TYR A 28 -16.06 -6.01 0.82
C TYR A 28 -16.08 -5.67 2.30
N LEU A 29 -16.91 -4.72 2.70
CA LEU A 29 -17.09 -4.37 4.10
C LEU A 29 -17.75 -5.50 4.90
N GLU A 30 -18.65 -6.28 4.29
CA GLU A 30 -19.24 -7.46 4.92
C GLU A 30 -18.19 -8.56 5.18
N GLU A 31 -17.27 -8.79 4.25
CA GLU A 31 -16.19 -9.75 4.44
C GLU A 31 -15.19 -9.26 5.51
N PHE A 32 -14.80 -8.01 5.47
CA PHE A 32 -13.99 -7.38 6.53
C PHE A 32 -14.69 -7.49 7.91
N ASN A 33 -15.99 -7.21 7.97
CA ASN A 33 -16.78 -7.32 9.18
C ASN A 33 -16.96 -8.77 9.64
N LYS A 34 -17.04 -9.76 8.73
CA LYS A 34 -17.07 -11.18 9.11
C LYS A 34 -15.79 -11.57 9.84
N ILE A 35 -14.65 -11.13 9.33
CA ILE A 35 -13.36 -11.36 9.98
C ILE A 35 -13.31 -10.62 11.33
N LYS A 36 -13.87 -9.42 11.43
CA LYS A 36 -14.04 -8.69 12.69
C LYS A 36 -14.88 -9.46 13.73
N ASN A 37 -15.91 -10.19 13.29
CA ASN A 37 -16.78 -10.97 14.19
C ASN A 37 -16.07 -12.16 14.88
N TYR A 38 -14.85 -12.49 14.49
CA TYR A 38 -14.00 -13.42 15.23
C TYR A 38 -13.36 -12.82 16.50
N GLY A 39 -13.90 -11.74 17.02
CA GLY A 39 -13.46 -11.11 18.29
C GLY A 39 -12.26 -10.19 18.16
N MET A 40 -12.09 -9.55 17.01
CA MET A 40 -10.87 -8.85 16.64
C MET A 40 -11.12 -7.35 16.40
N ASP A 41 -10.20 -6.53 16.89
CA ASP A 41 -10.08 -5.10 16.59
C ASP A 41 -9.30 -4.91 15.30
N ASN A 42 -9.88 -5.36 14.18
CA ASN A 42 -9.24 -5.26 12.89
C ASN A 42 -9.34 -3.83 12.35
N LYS A 43 -8.25 -3.34 11.76
CA LYS A 43 -8.20 -2.04 11.09
C LYS A 43 -7.76 -2.21 9.64
N ALA A 44 -8.16 -1.30 8.78
CA ALA A 44 -7.69 -1.28 7.40
C ALA A 44 -7.38 0.15 6.94
N LEU A 45 -6.29 0.30 6.22
CA LEU A 45 -6.03 1.47 5.40
C LEU A 45 -6.79 1.28 4.10
N ILE A 46 -7.80 2.12 3.86
CA ILE A 46 -8.67 2.02 2.70
C ILE A 46 -8.22 2.96 1.58
N TYR A 47 -8.06 2.40 0.40
CA TYR A 47 -7.60 3.10 -0.79
C TYR A 47 -8.67 3.07 -1.88
N PRO A 48 -8.78 4.12 -2.70
CA PRO A 48 -9.55 4.00 -3.93
C PRO A 48 -8.86 3.01 -4.87
N PHE A 49 -9.64 2.37 -5.73
CA PHE A 49 -9.05 1.59 -6.81
C PHE A 49 -8.11 2.45 -7.65
N PRO A 50 -7.03 1.85 -8.18
CA PRO A 50 -6.03 2.59 -8.96
C PRO A 50 -6.58 3.17 -10.26
N SER A 51 -7.67 2.62 -10.79
CA SER A 51 -8.35 3.13 -11.97
C SER A 51 -9.43 4.13 -11.60
N SER A 52 -9.30 5.36 -12.07
CA SER A 52 -10.30 6.42 -11.94
C SER A 52 -10.86 6.77 -13.31
N LYS A 53 -12.13 7.17 -13.35
CA LYS A 53 -12.82 7.56 -14.56
C LYS A 53 -12.15 8.78 -15.24
N ASP A 54 -11.72 9.73 -14.43
CA ASP A 54 -11.15 11.01 -14.87
C ASP A 54 -9.68 11.21 -14.48
N ARG A 55 -9.06 10.24 -13.83
CA ARG A 55 -7.70 10.29 -13.24
C ARG A 55 -7.50 11.35 -12.16
N LYS A 56 -8.54 12.05 -11.75
CA LYS A 56 -8.50 13.04 -10.66
C LYS A 56 -8.91 12.46 -9.33
N TYR A 57 -9.59 11.31 -9.35
CA TYR A 57 -10.04 10.56 -8.17
C TYR A 57 -11.08 11.31 -7.31
N THR A 58 -11.79 12.27 -7.88
CA THR A 58 -12.75 13.10 -7.11
C THR A 58 -13.84 12.25 -6.45
N GLU A 59 -14.55 11.42 -7.21
CA GLU A 59 -15.62 10.58 -6.68
C GLU A 59 -15.07 9.43 -5.81
N GLU A 60 -13.91 8.90 -6.17
CA GLU A 60 -13.23 7.85 -5.44
C GLU A 60 -12.79 8.35 -4.05
N ASN A 61 -12.15 9.50 -3.97
CA ASN A 61 -11.73 10.13 -2.71
C ASN A 61 -12.94 10.48 -1.82
N LYS A 62 -14.04 10.95 -2.43
CA LYS A 62 -15.28 11.17 -1.73
C LYS A 62 -15.84 9.87 -1.12
N THR A 63 -15.79 8.78 -1.86
CA THR A 63 -16.22 7.46 -1.38
C THR A 63 -15.37 7.01 -0.18
N ILE A 64 -14.05 7.15 -0.25
CA ILE A 64 -13.13 6.86 0.86
C ILE A 64 -13.54 7.66 2.12
N TYR A 65 -13.78 8.96 1.96
CA TYR A 65 -14.16 9.82 3.08
C TYR A 65 -15.52 9.42 3.69
N GLU A 66 -16.51 9.08 2.87
CA GLU A 66 -17.83 8.65 3.35
C GLU A 66 -17.77 7.29 4.09
N LEU A 67 -16.92 6.38 3.66
CA LEU A 67 -16.69 5.11 4.35
C LEU A 67 -15.98 5.31 5.69
N TYR A 68 -14.96 6.15 5.73
CA TYR A 68 -14.26 6.52 6.96
C TYR A 68 -15.20 7.09 8.01
N LYS A 69 -16.09 8.04 7.65
CA LYS A 69 -17.06 8.61 8.60
C LYS A 69 -17.99 7.58 9.24
N LYS A 70 -18.23 6.47 8.58
CA LYS A 70 -19.16 5.43 9.05
C LYS A 70 -18.48 4.33 9.84
N ASN A 71 -17.14 4.24 9.78
CA ASN A 71 -16.39 3.11 10.31
C ASN A 71 -15.06 3.58 10.94
N TYR A 72 -15.01 3.66 12.24
CA TYR A 72 -13.82 4.07 13.00
C TYR A 72 -12.60 3.16 12.83
N ASN A 73 -12.80 1.93 12.35
CA ASN A 73 -11.71 0.98 12.07
C ASN A 73 -11.03 1.19 10.71
N LEU A 74 -11.55 2.14 9.91
CA LEU A 74 -10.99 2.44 8.60
C LEU A 74 -10.15 3.71 8.67
N ILE A 75 -8.94 3.66 8.09
CA ILE A 75 -8.04 4.79 7.97
C ILE A 75 -8.04 5.21 6.50
N PRO A 76 -8.45 6.43 6.17
CA PRO A 76 -8.60 6.86 4.79
C PRO A 76 -7.24 7.15 4.16
N VAL A 77 -7.06 6.70 2.93
CA VAL A 77 -5.93 7.03 2.07
C VAL A 77 -6.46 7.59 0.76
N PHE A 78 -6.20 8.87 0.49
CA PHE A 78 -6.74 9.57 -0.66
C PHE A 78 -5.78 9.49 -1.85
N ALA A 79 -6.29 9.21 -3.04
CA ALA A 79 -5.47 9.23 -4.24
C ALA A 79 -5.12 10.68 -4.62
N LEU A 80 -3.83 10.92 -4.84
CA LEU A 80 -3.32 12.20 -5.29
C LEU A 80 -2.64 12.04 -6.65
N ASN A 81 -3.24 12.62 -7.68
CA ASN A 81 -2.59 12.77 -8.98
C ASN A 81 -1.94 14.15 -9.08
N ILE A 82 -0.64 14.19 -8.92
CA ILE A 82 0.16 15.43 -8.89
C ILE A 82 0.22 16.16 -10.24
N ASN A 83 -0.34 15.60 -11.30
CA ASN A 83 -0.41 16.24 -12.61
C ASN A 83 -1.59 17.22 -12.73
N TYR A 84 -2.42 17.34 -11.69
CA TYR A 84 -3.59 18.22 -11.65
C TYR A 84 -3.61 19.05 -10.37
N ASP A 85 -3.54 20.36 -10.49
CA ASP A 85 -3.49 21.28 -9.32
C ASP A 85 -4.73 21.18 -8.45
N GLU A 86 -5.90 20.95 -9.03
CA GLU A 86 -7.14 20.80 -8.29
C GLU A 86 -7.15 19.60 -7.34
N CYS A 87 -6.37 18.54 -7.66
CA CYS A 87 -6.25 17.36 -6.79
C CYS A 87 -5.61 17.69 -5.44
N PHE A 88 -4.66 18.62 -5.41
CA PHE A 88 -4.04 19.07 -4.15
C PHE A 88 -5.07 19.76 -3.25
N LEU A 89 -5.90 20.63 -3.80
CA LEU A 89 -6.92 21.35 -3.04
C LEU A 89 -7.99 20.42 -2.51
N GLU A 90 -8.38 19.44 -3.28
CA GLU A 90 -9.37 18.45 -2.90
C GLU A 90 -8.87 17.55 -1.77
N VAL A 91 -7.69 16.95 -1.96
CA VAL A 91 -7.09 16.05 -0.96
C VAL A 91 -6.81 16.82 0.33
N GLU A 92 -6.33 18.07 0.27
CA GLU A 92 -6.13 18.92 1.44
C GLU A 92 -7.42 19.09 2.26
N ARG A 93 -8.57 19.26 1.59
CA ARG A 93 -9.87 19.37 2.28
C ARG A 93 -10.22 18.10 3.06
N TYR A 94 -9.91 16.93 2.51
CA TYR A 94 -10.15 15.66 3.20
C TYR A 94 -9.17 15.45 4.35
N LEU A 95 -7.88 15.69 4.13
CA LEU A 95 -6.86 15.59 5.18
C LEU A 95 -7.20 16.42 6.41
N LYS A 96 -7.68 17.66 6.20
CA LYS A 96 -8.11 18.55 7.31
C LYS A 96 -9.34 18.06 8.09
N LYS A 97 -10.12 17.16 7.51
CA LYS A 97 -11.34 16.60 8.14
C LYS A 97 -11.09 15.23 8.81
N CYS A 98 -9.91 14.68 8.64
CA CYS A 98 -9.55 13.37 9.17
C CYS A 98 -8.51 13.55 10.27
N ASN A 99 -8.68 12.84 11.39
CA ASN A 99 -7.67 12.84 12.45
C ASN A 99 -6.37 12.20 11.98
N LYS A 100 -6.48 11.24 11.08
CA LYS A 100 -5.39 10.48 10.48
C LYS A 100 -5.76 10.13 9.07
N ALA A 101 -4.86 10.39 8.14
CA ALA A 101 -5.07 10.04 6.75
C ALA A 101 -3.73 9.88 6.04
N GLY A 102 -3.76 9.18 4.93
CA GLY A 102 -2.65 9.08 4.00
C GLY A 102 -3.01 9.58 2.61
N ILE A 103 -2.02 9.63 1.77
CA ILE A 103 -2.20 9.76 0.33
C ILE A 103 -1.62 8.53 -0.36
N VAL A 104 -2.23 8.15 -1.48
CA VAL A 104 -1.67 7.15 -2.39
C VAL A 104 -1.28 7.82 -3.70
N ILE A 105 -0.11 7.45 -4.19
CA ILE A 105 0.37 7.80 -5.52
C ILE A 105 0.39 6.53 -6.35
N TRP A 106 -0.26 6.60 -7.52
CA TRP A 106 -0.32 5.56 -8.53
C TRP A 106 0.59 5.92 -9.70
N PRO A 107 1.92 5.70 -9.63
CA PRO A 107 2.85 6.28 -10.59
C PRO A 107 2.56 5.87 -12.03
N ILE A 108 2.39 4.58 -12.25
CA ILE A 108 2.16 4.01 -13.58
C ILE A 108 0.85 4.53 -14.17
N LEU A 109 -0.22 4.51 -13.38
CA LEU A 109 -1.56 4.84 -13.86
C LEU A 109 -1.78 6.34 -14.10
N CYS A 110 -1.13 7.14 -13.26
CA CYS A 110 -1.20 8.59 -13.34
C CYS A 110 -0.09 9.20 -14.21
N ASN A 111 0.80 8.39 -14.76
CA ASN A 111 1.95 8.87 -15.52
C ASN A 111 2.82 9.84 -14.68
N ILE A 112 3.13 9.43 -13.46
CA ILE A 112 3.93 10.22 -12.52
C ILE A 112 5.36 9.67 -12.48
N ASP A 113 6.32 10.51 -12.82
CA ASP A 113 7.74 10.22 -12.62
C ASP A 113 8.10 10.48 -11.15
N VAL A 114 8.04 9.41 -10.35
CA VAL A 114 8.37 9.53 -8.92
C VAL A 114 9.84 9.81 -8.66
N GLY A 115 10.74 9.46 -9.59
CA GLY A 115 12.16 9.79 -9.49
C GLY A 115 12.43 11.30 -9.53
N ARG A 116 11.45 12.09 -10.02
CA ARG A 116 11.54 13.55 -10.12
C ARG A 116 10.48 14.29 -9.30
N ILE A 117 9.75 13.61 -8.44
CA ILE A 117 8.67 14.22 -7.65
C ILE A 117 9.20 15.33 -6.71
N GLU A 118 10.46 15.23 -6.32
CA GLU A 118 11.15 16.28 -5.56
C GLU A 118 11.32 17.60 -6.32
N GLU A 119 11.18 17.59 -7.65
CA GLU A 119 11.19 18.80 -8.48
C GLU A 119 9.81 19.50 -8.50
N ASN A 120 8.74 18.78 -8.14
CA ASN A 120 7.38 19.32 -8.12
C ASN A 120 7.19 20.28 -6.94
N LYS A 121 7.06 21.56 -7.23
CA LYS A 121 6.94 22.64 -6.23
C LYS A 121 5.63 22.56 -5.46
N GLU A 122 4.54 22.25 -6.15
CA GLU A 122 3.20 22.14 -5.59
C GLU A 122 3.16 21.00 -4.57
N PHE A 123 3.73 19.85 -4.91
CA PHE A 123 3.84 18.72 -3.98
C PHE A 123 4.71 19.06 -2.75
N LYS A 124 5.83 19.76 -2.93
CA LYS A 124 6.66 20.22 -1.81
C LYS A 124 5.90 21.11 -0.84
N GLU A 125 5.18 22.10 -1.36
CA GLU A 125 4.40 23.01 -0.52
C GLU A 125 3.21 22.29 0.15
N PHE A 126 2.52 21.42 -0.57
CA PHE A 126 1.46 20.57 -0.04
C PHE A 126 1.98 19.68 1.09
N SER A 127 3.12 19.04 0.87
CA SER A 127 3.77 18.14 1.82
C SER A 127 4.21 18.87 3.11
N LYS A 128 4.68 20.11 3.01
CA LYS A 128 5.04 20.91 4.19
C LYS A 128 3.84 21.33 5.03
N LYS A 129 2.73 21.66 4.38
CA LYS A 129 1.52 22.22 5.04
C LYS A 129 0.65 21.16 5.72
N ASN A 130 0.68 19.92 5.22
CA ASN A 130 -0.24 18.89 5.63
C ASN A 130 0.50 17.72 6.30
N ASP A 131 -0.13 17.14 7.31
CA ASP A 131 0.36 15.95 7.97
C ASP A 131 -0.34 14.71 7.42
N PHE A 132 0.43 13.78 6.83
CA PHE A 132 -0.06 12.56 6.21
C PHE A 132 1.10 11.57 5.98
N PHE A 133 0.77 10.29 5.90
CA PHE A 133 1.70 9.29 5.36
C PHE A 133 1.47 9.10 3.85
N ILE A 134 2.42 8.50 3.18
CA ILE A 134 2.40 8.30 1.73
C ILE A 134 2.47 6.81 1.42
N TYR A 135 1.51 6.30 0.69
CA TYR A 135 1.59 4.99 0.07
C TYR A 135 2.05 5.14 -1.39
N ILE A 136 3.08 4.40 -1.76
CA ILE A 136 3.56 4.33 -3.14
C ILE A 136 3.26 2.96 -3.70
N HIS A 137 2.42 2.94 -4.73
CA HIS A 137 2.12 1.72 -5.46
C HIS A 137 3.29 1.36 -6.37
N THR A 138 3.85 0.18 -6.19
CA THR A 138 5.02 -0.26 -6.97
C THR A 138 4.69 -1.34 -8.01
N ALA A 139 3.44 -1.81 -8.10
CA ALA A 139 3.03 -2.83 -9.06
C ALA A 139 2.66 -2.27 -10.43
N ALA A 140 2.99 -3.00 -11.50
CA ALA A 140 2.38 -2.84 -12.80
C ALA A 140 1.09 -3.67 -12.85
N LEU A 141 0.09 -3.23 -13.60
CA LEU A 141 -1.24 -3.83 -13.54
C LEU A 141 -1.45 -4.91 -14.59
N ASN A 142 -1.10 -4.69 -15.84
CA ASN A 142 -1.23 -5.68 -16.92
C ASN A 142 -0.50 -5.26 -18.20
N GLU A 143 -0.45 -6.14 -19.21
CA GLU A 143 0.21 -5.89 -20.50
C GLU A 143 -0.38 -4.71 -21.29
N LYS A 144 -1.72 -4.49 -21.22
CA LYS A 144 -2.37 -3.36 -21.91
C LYS A 144 -1.92 -2.03 -21.31
N ASP A 145 -1.67 -1.98 -20.01
CA ASP A 145 -1.14 -0.81 -19.34
C ASP A 145 0.32 -0.59 -19.66
N ILE A 146 1.07 -1.63 -20.02
CA ILE A 146 2.47 -1.57 -20.42
C ILE A 146 2.64 -0.68 -21.66
N GLY A 147 1.77 -0.77 -22.64
CA GLY A 147 1.78 0.13 -23.81
C GLY A 147 1.63 1.61 -23.45
N ARG A 148 0.96 1.90 -22.33
CA ARG A 148 0.87 3.24 -21.73
C ARG A 148 2.08 3.55 -20.87
N VAL A 149 2.61 2.55 -20.17
CA VAL A 149 3.77 2.59 -19.27
C VAL A 149 5.09 2.73 -20.04
N GLN A 150 5.21 2.21 -21.26
CA GLN A 150 6.41 2.39 -22.09
C GLN A 150 6.77 3.86 -22.35
N LYS A 151 5.79 4.77 -22.19
CA LYS A 151 6.05 6.22 -22.21
C LYS A 151 6.63 6.75 -20.90
N LEU A 152 6.55 5.99 -19.81
CA LEU A 152 6.97 6.42 -18.46
C LEU A 152 8.45 6.23 -18.21
N GLY A 153 9.22 5.69 -19.17
CA GLY A 153 10.66 5.43 -18.98
C GLY A 153 10.99 5.02 -17.53
N ASN A 154 11.64 4.00 -17.30
CA ASN A 154 12.43 3.64 -16.13
C ASN A 154 11.85 3.77 -14.69
N TYR A 155 10.53 3.91 -14.44
CA TYR A 155 10.04 3.85 -13.06
C TYR A 155 10.32 2.45 -12.47
N GLY A 156 11.18 2.41 -11.47
CA GLY A 156 11.51 1.20 -10.72
C GLY A 156 11.24 1.34 -9.22
N PRO A 157 11.30 0.23 -8.47
CA PRO A 157 11.19 0.26 -7.01
C PRO A 157 12.22 1.18 -6.34
N GLN A 158 13.40 1.34 -6.94
CA GLN A 158 14.46 2.25 -6.45
C GLN A 158 14.02 3.72 -6.50
N ASP A 159 13.22 4.12 -7.50
CA ASP A 159 12.71 5.49 -7.61
C ASP A 159 11.73 5.81 -6.49
N ALA A 160 10.89 4.82 -6.08
CA ALA A 160 10.03 4.94 -4.92
C ALA A 160 10.85 5.17 -3.63
N ILE A 161 11.96 4.46 -3.47
CA ILE A 161 12.86 4.64 -2.31
C ILE A 161 13.58 6.00 -2.37
N ASN A 162 14.03 6.44 -3.54
CA ASN A 162 14.63 7.76 -3.71
C ASN A 162 13.64 8.87 -3.36
N PHE A 163 12.37 8.71 -3.75
CA PHE A 163 11.32 9.62 -3.34
C PHE A 163 11.18 9.69 -1.81
N ALA A 164 11.15 8.55 -1.13
CA ALA A 164 11.08 8.54 0.34
C ALA A 164 12.30 9.19 0.99
N ARG A 165 13.48 9.06 0.38
CA ARG A 165 14.71 9.72 0.83
C ARG A 165 14.64 11.23 0.68
N ALA A 166 14.02 11.73 -0.38
CA ALA A 166 13.85 13.18 -0.62
C ALA A 166 12.89 13.84 0.38
N PHE A 167 12.02 13.04 1.05
CA PHE A 167 11.04 13.53 2.02
C PHE A 167 11.19 12.82 3.39
N PRO A 168 12.31 12.99 4.09
CA PRO A 168 12.65 12.24 5.30
C PRO A 168 11.67 12.48 6.46
N ASN A 169 10.96 13.59 6.45
CA ASN A 169 9.96 13.94 7.47
C ASN A 169 8.58 13.32 7.19
N LYS A 170 8.40 12.63 6.05
CA LYS A 170 7.20 11.89 5.72
C LYS A 170 7.41 10.41 5.94
N LYS A 171 6.36 9.71 6.27
CA LYS A 171 6.34 8.27 6.43
C LYS A 171 5.79 7.61 5.17
N PHE A 172 6.43 6.52 4.76
CA PHE A 172 6.13 5.83 3.51
C PHE A 172 5.76 4.38 3.74
N ILE A 173 4.74 3.94 3.03
CA ILE A 173 4.39 2.53 2.86
C ILE A 173 4.68 2.18 1.40
N MET A 174 5.57 1.24 1.17
CA MET A 174 5.91 0.75 -0.16
C MET A 174 5.07 -0.48 -0.50
N GLY A 175 4.31 -0.39 -1.56
CA GLY A 175 3.41 -1.44 -1.97
C GLY A 175 4.12 -2.69 -2.52
N HIS A 176 3.44 -3.85 -2.40
CA HIS A 176 3.76 -5.09 -3.09
C HIS A 176 5.21 -5.56 -2.91
N LEU A 177 5.70 -5.49 -1.67
CA LEU A 177 7.06 -5.89 -1.27
C LEU A 177 8.16 -5.29 -2.17
N LEU A 178 7.96 -4.03 -2.68
CA LEU A 178 8.86 -3.42 -3.66
C LEU A 178 9.17 -4.38 -4.83
N ARG A 179 8.21 -5.26 -5.16
CA ARG A 179 8.32 -6.31 -6.19
C ARG A 179 9.52 -7.23 -5.99
N ALA A 180 9.88 -7.47 -4.74
CA ALA A 180 11.05 -8.24 -4.37
C ALA A 180 12.37 -7.75 -5.00
N SER A 181 12.45 -6.47 -5.39
CA SER A 181 13.70 -5.85 -5.85
C SER A 181 14.72 -5.83 -4.71
N VAL A 182 15.75 -6.66 -4.82
CA VAL A 182 16.78 -6.82 -3.78
C VAL A 182 17.42 -5.48 -3.47
N LYS A 183 17.78 -4.72 -4.49
CA LYS A 183 18.40 -3.41 -4.31
C LYS A 183 17.48 -2.41 -3.59
N ALA A 184 16.21 -2.36 -3.97
CA ALA A 184 15.26 -1.47 -3.31
C ALA A 184 14.98 -1.90 -1.86
N LEU A 185 14.89 -3.20 -1.60
CA LEU A 185 14.73 -3.75 -0.27
C LEU A 185 15.92 -3.43 0.65
N GLU A 186 17.15 -3.56 0.15
CA GLU A 186 18.35 -3.18 0.89
C GLU A 186 18.40 -1.68 1.18
N MET A 187 18.01 -0.85 0.22
CA MET A 187 17.90 0.60 0.44
C MET A 187 16.83 0.93 1.49
N ALA A 188 15.64 0.31 1.42
CA ALA A 188 14.55 0.51 2.36
C ALA A 188 14.92 0.11 3.79
N LYS A 189 15.70 -0.96 3.94
CA LYS A 189 16.20 -1.43 5.25
C LYS A 189 16.93 -0.33 6.02
N GLN A 190 17.64 0.56 5.34
CA GLN A 190 18.44 1.64 5.92
C GLN A 190 17.62 2.91 6.24
N MET A 191 16.31 2.91 6.00
CA MET A 191 15.48 4.10 6.11
C MET A 191 14.45 3.98 7.23
N ASP A 192 14.47 4.89 8.21
CA ASP A 192 13.53 4.89 9.34
C ASP A 192 12.12 5.36 8.98
N ASN A 193 11.95 5.98 7.83
CA ASN A 193 10.67 6.49 7.37
C ASN A 193 9.96 5.57 6.37
N VAL A 194 10.43 4.35 6.16
CA VAL A 194 9.88 3.40 5.19
C VAL A 194 9.47 2.09 5.86
N VAL A 195 8.27 1.63 5.55
CA VAL A 195 7.81 0.24 5.74
C VAL A 195 7.32 -0.33 4.42
N ILE A 196 7.24 -1.65 4.32
CA ILE A 196 6.97 -2.37 3.08
C ILE A 196 5.82 -3.34 3.34
N GLU A 197 4.76 -3.26 2.55
CA GLU A 197 3.61 -4.14 2.74
C GLU A 197 3.64 -5.34 1.78
N THR A 198 3.00 -6.43 2.19
CA THR A 198 3.13 -7.77 1.58
C THR A 198 2.13 -8.07 0.47
N SER A 199 1.20 -7.16 0.16
CA SER A 199 0.06 -7.48 -0.68
C SER A 199 0.42 -8.01 -2.07
N GLY A 200 -0.31 -9.02 -2.49
CA GLY A 200 -0.23 -9.57 -3.84
C GLY A 200 1.10 -10.20 -4.23
N ILE A 201 1.99 -10.46 -3.26
CA ILE A 201 3.34 -10.98 -3.55
C ILE A 201 3.31 -12.26 -4.37
N SER A 202 2.43 -13.23 -4.04
CA SER A 202 2.32 -14.49 -4.77
C SER A 202 1.85 -14.30 -6.21
N GLY A 203 0.87 -13.43 -6.43
CA GLY A 203 0.36 -13.14 -7.77
C GLY A 203 1.33 -12.29 -8.61
N HIS A 204 1.90 -11.25 -8.01
CA HIS A 204 2.82 -10.35 -8.71
C HIS A 204 4.11 -11.03 -9.15
N LEU A 205 4.68 -11.89 -8.32
CA LEU A 205 5.92 -12.60 -8.69
C LEU A 205 5.70 -13.52 -9.88
N ARG A 206 4.62 -14.33 -9.88
CA ARG A 206 4.30 -15.18 -11.04
C ARG A 206 4.07 -14.39 -12.31
N TRP A 207 3.44 -13.22 -12.17
CA TRP A 207 3.23 -12.37 -13.33
C TRP A 207 4.54 -11.81 -13.88
N PHE A 208 5.51 -11.43 -13.02
CA PHE A 208 6.84 -10.97 -13.42
C PHE A 208 7.66 -12.08 -14.09
N GLU A 209 7.60 -13.30 -13.57
CA GLU A 209 8.27 -14.45 -14.19
C GLU A 209 7.84 -14.64 -15.64
N ASN A 210 6.56 -14.47 -15.92
CA ASN A 210 5.99 -14.62 -17.25
C ASN A 210 6.24 -13.42 -18.17
N ASN A 211 6.65 -12.27 -17.65
CA ASN A 211 6.76 -11.00 -18.40
C ASN A 211 8.14 -10.32 -18.22
N GLN A 212 9.20 -11.08 -18.02
CA GLN A 212 10.55 -10.58 -17.77
C GLN A 212 11.07 -9.60 -18.85
N ASN A 213 10.71 -9.84 -20.11
CA ASN A 213 11.16 -9.02 -21.23
C ASN A 213 10.54 -7.61 -21.22
N VAL A 214 9.49 -7.39 -20.44
CA VAL A 214 8.75 -6.14 -20.42
C VAL A 214 9.26 -5.18 -19.34
N PHE A 215 9.92 -5.72 -18.31
CA PHE A 215 10.42 -4.95 -17.16
C PHE A 215 11.90 -5.24 -16.87
N PRO A 216 12.81 -4.89 -17.79
CA PRO A 216 14.23 -5.18 -17.60
C PRO A 216 14.87 -4.43 -16.40
N ALA A 217 14.19 -3.41 -15.87
CA ALA A 217 14.67 -2.65 -14.71
C ALA A 217 14.40 -3.34 -13.35
N TYR A 218 13.76 -4.52 -13.35
CA TYR A 218 13.45 -5.25 -12.12
C TYR A 218 14.49 -6.31 -11.85
N ASP A 219 15.15 -6.21 -10.72
CA ASP A 219 16.15 -7.14 -10.22
C ASP A 219 15.54 -8.25 -9.33
N ALA A 220 14.24 -8.50 -9.48
CA ALA A 220 13.50 -9.52 -8.73
C ALA A 220 13.90 -10.97 -9.07
N PHE A 221 14.76 -11.15 -10.06
CA PHE A 221 15.19 -12.47 -10.53
C PHE A 221 15.86 -13.38 -9.49
N GLN A 222 16.36 -12.82 -8.40
CA GLN A 222 16.90 -13.62 -7.30
C GLN A 222 15.84 -14.49 -6.62
N TYR A 223 14.57 -14.14 -6.80
CA TYR A 223 13.43 -14.82 -6.19
C TYR A 223 12.54 -15.54 -7.21
N SER A 224 12.95 -15.62 -8.48
CA SER A 224 12.10 -16.10 -9.57
C SER A 224 11.60 -17.54 -9.42
N ASN A 225 12.29 -18.37 -8.63
CA ASN A 225 11.91 -19.77 -8.40
C ASN A 225 11.47 -20.02 -6.95
N MET A 226 11.17 -18.96 -6.20
CA MET A 226 10.79 -19.07 -4.79
C MET A 226 9.30 -18.81 -4.61
N GLU A 227 8.67 -19.58 -3.72
CA GLU A 227 7.32 -19.28 -3.26
C GLU A 227 7.30 -18.03 -2.40
N ALA A 228 6.15 -17.35 -2.34
CA ALA A 228 6.00 -16.10 -1.55
C ALA A 228 6.43 -16.25 -0.09
N THR A 229 6.12 -17.39 0.53
CA THR A 229 6.55 -17.71 1.90
C THR A 229 8.06 -17.77 2.02
N GLN A 230 8.74 -18.44 1.09
CA GLN A 230 10.19 -18.56 1.09
C GLN A 230 10.89 -17.20 0.94
N ILE A 231 10.32 -16.31 0.13
CA ILE A 231 10.85 -14.96 -0.04
C ILE A 231 10.72 -14.16 1.27
N LEU A 232 9.53 -14.19 1.88
CA LEU A 232 9.31 -13.52 3.16
C LEU A 232 10.21 -14.09 4.26
N GLU A 233 10.37 -15.40 4.33
CA GLU A 233 11.28 -16.06 5.27
C GLU A 233 12.73 -15.65 5.08
N ASP A 234 13.21 -15.57 3.83
CA ASP A 234 14.56 -15.10 3.52
C ASP A 234 14.76 -13.63 3.95
N LEU A 235 13.81 -12.76 3.62
CA LEU A 235 13.87 -11.36 4.01
C LEU A 235 13.89 -11.17 5.53
N ILE A 236 13.12 -11.97 6.26
CA ILE A 236 13.02 -11.89 7.70
C ILE A 236 14.23 -12.51 8.39
N ASN A 237 14.53 -13.78 8.07
CA ASN A 237 15.54 -14.57 8.79
C ASN A 237 16.97 -14.22 8.36
N ASN A 238 17.20 -14.02 7.06
CA ASN A 238 18.54 -13.84 6.50
C ASN A 238 18.89 -12.38 6.22
N LYS A 239 17.90 -11.56 5.83
CA LYS A 239 18.12 -10.16 5.51
C LYS A 239 17.81 -9.21 6.67
N GLY A 240 17.21 -9.70 7.77
CA GLY A 240 16.91 -8.91 8.97
C GLY A 240 15.91 -7.78 8.73
N MET A 241 14.87 -8.05 7.93
CA MET A 241 13.85 -7.06 7.54
C MET A 241 12.53 -7.18 8.32
N ALA A 242 12.50 -7.98 9.38
CA ALA A 242 11.29 -8.20 10.19
C ALA A 242 10.59 -6.90 10.61
N ASP A 243 11.38 -5.86 10.94
CA ASP A 243 10.87 -4.56 11.39
C ASP A 243 10.36 -3.65 10.27
N LYS A 244 10.57 -4.05 9.03
CA LYS A 244 10.19 -3.29 7.84
C LYS A 244 8.94 -3.82 7.17
N ILE A 245 8.57 -5.08 7.45
CA ILE A 245 7.49 -5.77 6.75
C ILE A 245 6.20 -5.59 7.54
N VAL A 246 5.13 -5.22 6.84
CA VAL A 246 3.78 -5.07 7.37
C VAL A 246 2.79 -5.81 6.49
N PHE A 247 1.69 -6.27 7.07
CA PHE A 247 0.65 -6.97 6.33
C PHE A 247 -0.12 -6.02 5.42
N GLY A 248 -0.36 -6.44 4.19
CA GLY A 248 -1.28 -5.83 3.23
C GLY A 248 -1.90 -6.93 2.38
N SER A 249 -3.21 -6.85 2.13
CA SER A 249 -3.92 -7.88 1.38
C SER A 249 -4.06 -7.58 -0.10
N SER A 250 -4.08 -6.30 -0.49
CA SER A 250 -4.57 -5.87 -1.80
C SER A 250 -6.00 -6.34 -2.12
N TYR A 251 -6.76 -6.72 -1.09
CA TYR A 251 -8.13 -7.16 -1.27
C TYR A 251 -8.99 -5.98 -1.77
N PRO A 252 -9.89 -6.17 -2.72
CA PRO A 252 -10.29 -7.42 -3.37
C PRO A 252 -9.47 -7.80 -4.62
N PHE A 253 -8.39 -7.08 -4.92
CA PHE A 253 -7.58 -7.33 -6.10
C PHE A 253 -6.94 -8.73 -6.08
N SER A 254 -6.59 -9.22 -4.90
CA SER A 254 -6.09 -10.57 -4.67
C SER A 254 -7.06 -11.67 -5.15
N CYS A 255 -8.36 -11.39 -5.22
CA CYS A 255 -9.34 -12.31 -5.78
C CYS A 255 -9.11 -12.66 -7.27
N TRP A 256 -8.33 -11.89 -8.01
CA TRP A 256 -7.94 -12.23 -9.38
C TRP A 256 -7.09 -13.49 -9.46
N TRP A 257 -6.39 -13.80 -8.36
CA TRP A 257 -5.56 -14.98 -8.22
C TRP A 257 -6.22 -16.03 -7.34
N ASP A 258 -7.58 -15.99 -7.22
CA ASP A 258 -8.36 -16.86 -6.34
C ASP A 258 -8.00 -16.78 -4.85
N TYR A 259 -7.32 -15.69 -4.41
CA TYR A 259 -7.02 -15.46 -2.99
C TYR A 259 -8.12 -14.64 -2.32
N LYS A 260 -8.54 -15.10 -1.16
CA LYS A 260 -9.41 -14.35 -0.22
C LYS A 260 -8.54 -13.62 0.79
N LEU A 261 -9.12 -12.65 1.49
CA LEU A 261 -8.41 -11.95 2.57
C LEU A 261 -7.86 -12.92 3.62
N ILE A 262 -8.61 -13.98 3.95
CA ILE A 262 -8.14 -15.00 4.91
C ILE A 262 -6.93 -15.79 4.39
N ASP A 263 -6.81 -15.98 3.09
CA ASP A 263 -5.69 -16.70 2.49
C ASP A 263 -4.39 -15.89 2.62
N GLU A 264 -4.47 -14.57 2.45
CA GLU A 264 -3.32 -13.67 2.66
C GLU A 264 -2.89 -13.66 4.15
N ILE A 265 -3.83 -13.68 5.07
CA ILE A 265 -3.53 -13.83 6.52
C ILE A 265 -2.90 -15.19 6.80
N ASN A 266 -3.44 -16.27 6.22
CA ASN A 266 -2.91 -17.61 6.37
C ASN A 266 -1.50 -17.76 5.79
N LEU A 267 -1.16 -17.03 4.73
CA LEU A 267 0.19 -16.99 4.19
C LEU A 267 1.19 -16.52 5.26
N ILE A 268 0.88 -15.44 5.97
CA ILE A 268 1.75 -14.96 7.07
C ILE A 268 1.82 -15.97 8.23
N ASN A 269 0.70 -16.60 8.57
CA ASN A 269 0.66 -17.60 9.63
C ASN A 269 1.46 -18.87 9.26
N ALA A 270 1.56 -19.21 7.99
CA ALA A 270 2.30 -20.37 7.49
C ALA A 270 3.82 -20.18 7.46
N LEU A 271 4.33 -18.94 7.60
CA LEU A 271 5.76 -18.67 7.56
C LEU A 271 6.50 -19.45 8.67
N ASN A 272 7.67 -20.00 8.32
CA ASN A 272 8.57 -20.63 9.27
C ASN A 272 9.45 -19.58 9.97
N ILE A 273 8.82 -18.74 10.78
CA ILE A 273 9.44 -17.68 11.57
C ILE A 273 8.82 -17.69 12.98
N LYS A 274 9.41 -16.96 13.93
CA LYS A 274 8.90 -16.85 15.29
C LYS A 274 7.49 -16.24 15.29
N ASP A 275 6.61 -16.76 16.12
CA ASP A 275 5.22 -16.26 16.23
C ASP A 275 5.14 -14.79 16.63
N GLU A 276 6.10 -14.33 17.45
CA GLU A 276 6.25 -12.90 17.77
C GLU A 276 6.41 -12.04 16.52
N ILE A 277 7.19 -12.50 15.53
CA ILE A 277 7.38 -11.77 14.27
C ILE A 277 6.11 -11.84 13.41
N LYS A 278 5.42 -13.00 13.35
CA LYS A 278 4.11 -13.10 12.64
C LYS A 278 3.11 -12.13 13.24
N ASN A 279 3.01 -12.10 14.55
CA ASN A 279 2.14 -11.16 15.27
C ASN A 279 2.53 -9.72 14.96
N LYS A 280 3.81 -9.40 14.90
CA LYS A 280 4.28 -8.08 14.52
C LYS A 280 3.84 -7.69 13.12
N ILE A 281 4.04 -8.53 12.14
CA ILE A 281 3.63 -8.29 10.76
C ILE A 281 2.12 -8.08 10.65
N LEU A 282 1.32 -8.90 11.35
CA LEU A 282 -0.14 -8.84 11.30
C LEU A 282 -0.73 -7.74 12.20
N TYR A 283 -0.16 -7.52 13.40
CA TYR A 283 -0.84 -6.79 14.48
C TYR A 283 -0.08 -5.69 15.14
N GLU A 284 1.24 -5.87 15.28
CA GLU A 284 2.02 -5.02 16.16
C GLU A 284 2.49 -3.73 15.50
N PHE A 285 1.61 -3.14 14.77
CA PHE A 285 1.72 -1.70 14.64
C PHE A 285 1.64 -0.99 16.02
N ASN A 286 1.32 -1.69 17.10
CA ASN A 286 0.81 -1.05 18.32
C ASN A 286 1.64 -1.12 19.59
N ASN A 287 2.53 -2.08 19.86
CA ASN A 287 2.92 -2.19 21.28
C ASN A 287 4.36 -2.51 21.68
N THR A 288 5.29 -2.94 20.84
CA THR A 288 6.55 -3.48 21.37
C THR A 288 7.85 -2.79 20.94
N TYR A 289 7.86 -1.95 19.92
CA TYR A 289 9.08 -1.23 19.56
C TYR A 289 8.82 0.27 19.50
N ALA A 290 9.25 0.98 20.55
CA ALA A 290 8.97 2.40 20.79
C ALA A 290 9.35 3.38 19.67
N GLU A 291 10.12 2.96 18.68
CA GLU A 291 10.53 3.81 17.55
C GLU A 291 9.70 3.57 16.28
N TYR A 292 9.31 2.32 16.00
CA TYR A 292 8.40 2.00 14.88
C TYR A 292 6.92 2.21 15.25
N THR A 293 6.56 1.98 16.51
CA THR A 293 5.29 2.41 17.07
C THR A 293 5.05 3.91 16.88
N LYS A 294 6.07 4.75 16.77
CA LYS A 294 5.87 6.18 16.45
C LYS A 294 5.26 6.38 15.05
N PHE A 295 5.53 5.52 14.07
CA PHE A 295 4.92 5.66 12.73
C PHE A 295 3.43 5.37 12.77
N PHE A 296 3.02 4.24 13.34
CA PHE A 296 1.60 3.88 13.46
C PHE A 296 1.00 4.31 14.80
N LYS A 297 1.78 4.53 15.83
CA LYS A 297 1.37 5.23 17.04
C LYS A 297 0.88 6.63 16.70
N PHE A 298 1.56 7.32 15.82
CA PHE A 298 1.07 8.53 15.19
C PHE A 298 -0.25 8.28 14.45
N VAL A 299 -0.42 7.15 13.78
CA VAL A 299 -1.67 6.77 13.11
C VAL A 299 -2.77 6.35 14.10
N ILE A 300 -2.47 5.85 15.31
CA ILE A 300 -3.42 5.24 16.25
C ILE A 300 -3.66 6.07 17.54
N GLU A 301 -2.68 6.80 18.07
CA GLU A 301 -2.77 7.46 19.40
C GLU A 301 -3.67 8.69 19.50
N LYS A 302 -4.06 9.32 18.41
CA LYS A 302 -5.02 10.44 18.51
C LYS A 302 -6.47 10.00 18.80
N GLU A 303 -6.81 8.73 18.71
CA GLU A 303 -8.17 8.25 18.99
C GLU A 303 -8.54 8.30 20.47
N ASN A 304 -7.58 8.14 21.37
CA ASN A 304 -7.84 8.10 22.82
C ASN A 304 -8.02 9.50 23.48
N LEU A 305 -7.89 10.58 22.74
CA LEU A 305 -8.04 11.93 23.27
C LEU A 305 -9.46 12.52 23.15
N TYR A 306 -10.38 11.79 22.54
CA TYR A 306 -11.76 12.25 22.33
C TYR A 306 -12.83 11.40 23.04
N GLU A 307 -12.43 10.44 23.88
CA GLU A 307 -13.35 9.69 24.76
C GLU A 307 -13.42 10.23 26.19
N MET A 308 -12.93 11.45 26.46
CA MET A 308 -13.13 12.13 27.76
C MET A 308 -14.03 13.36 27.61
#